data_fcefa03ebe70ed6ec297c8cb1063cdbb
#
_entry.id   fcefa03ebe70ed6ec297c8cb1063cdbb
#
_cell.length_a   1.000
_cell.length_b   1.000
_cell.length_c   1.000
_cell.angle_alpha   90.00
_cell.angle_beta   90.00
_cell.angle_gamma   90.00
#
_symmetry.space_group_name_H-M   'P 1'
#
loop_
_entity.id
_entity.type
_entity.pdbx_description
1 polymer ?
#
loop_
_entity_poly.entity_id
_entity_poly.type
_entity_poly.pdbx_seq_one_letter_code
_entity_poly.pdbx_strand_id
1 'polypeptide(L)'
;VAALASRNAPIADFWLRGASERQQLQADLSGREVLIVDAEDTFTSMIAKQLKSLGLTVTVRGFQEPYSFDGYDLVIMGPGPGNPTEIGQPKIGHLHLAIRSLLSERRPFLAVCLSHQVLSLCLGL
;
A
#
# COMPACT_ATOMS: atom_id res chain seq x y z
N VAL A 1 -7.19 -6.33 -29.45
CA VAL A 1 -8.01 -7.33 -28.76
C VAL A 1 -7.13 -8.44 -28.18
N ALA A 2 -6.20 -8.98 -28.95
CA ALA A 2 -5.28 -10.02 -28.47
C ALA A 2 -4.42 -9.54 -27.31
N ALA A 3 -3.98 -8.27 -27.31
CA ALA A 3 -3.19 -7.68 -26.22
C ALA A 3 -3.98 -7.58 -24.91
N LEU A 4 -5.27 -7.23 -24.99
CA LEU A 4 -6.14 -7.17 -23.82
C LEU A 4 -6.43 -8.56 -23.27
N ALA A 5 -6.69 -9.54 -24.13
CA ALA A 5 -6.89 -10.92 -23.71
C ALA A 5 -5.64 -11.47 -23.02
N SER A 6 -4.46 -11.17 -23.55
CA SER A 6 -3.18 -11.57 -22.95
C SER A 6 -2.96 -10.94 -21.58
N ARG A 7 -3.37 -9.69 -21.37
CA ARG A 7 -3.27 -9.02 -20.07
C ARG A 7 -4.22 -9.60 -19.03
N ASN A 8 -5.42 -10.02 -19.46
CA ASN A 8 -6.44 -10.54 -18.58
C ASN A 8 -6.22 -12.01 -18.20
N ALA A 9 -5.48 -12.75 -19.00
CA ALA A 9 -5.25 -14.18 -18.76
C ALA A 9 -4.65 -14.48 -17.38
N PRO A 10 -3.61 -13.77 -16.88
CA PRO A 10 -3.09 -14.03 -15.54
C PRO A 10 -4.10 -13.73 -14.42
N ILE A 11 -4.94 -12.71 -14.60
CA ILE A 11 -5.99 -12.37 -13.63
C ILE A 11 -7.07 -13.44 -13.60
N ALA A 12 -7.56 -13.84 -14.78
CA ALA A 12 -8.55 -14.91 -14.92
C ALA A 12 -8.03 -16.21 -14.36
N ASP A 13 -6.77 -16.56 -14.63
CA ASP A 13 -6.12 -17.75 -14.15
C ASP A 13 -6.10 -17.80 -12.60
N PHE A 14 -5.78 -16.67 -11.95
CA PHE A 14 -5.80 -16.59 -10.50
C PHE A 14 -7.18 -16.95 -9.92
N TRP A 15 -8.24 -16.41 -10.49
CA TRP A 15 -9.60 -16.65 -10.01
C TRP A 15 -10.13 -18.04 -10.35
N LEU A 16 -9.61 -18.66 -11.45
CA LEU A 16 -10.04 -19.98 -11.90
C LEU A 16 -9.26 -21.12 -11.24
N ARG A 17 -8.17 -20.84 -10.55
CA ARG A 17 -7.38 -21.86 -9.85
C ARG A 17 -8.15 -22.48 -8.70
N GLY A 18 -7.88 -23.76 -8.44
CA GLY A 18 -8.43 -24.48 -7.31
C GLY A 18 -7.98 -23.91 -5.96
N ALA A 19 -8.72 -24.20 -4.90
CA ALA A 19 -8.45 -23.67 -3.57
C ALA A 19 -7.05 -24.02 -3.06
N SER A 20 -6.56 -25.25 -3.36
CA SER A 20 -5.23 -25.69 -2.94
C SER A 20 -4.11 -24.87 -3.59
N GLU A 21 -4.27 -24.55 -4.88
CA GLU A 21 -3.30 -23.73 -5.61
C GLU A 21 -3.29 -22.29 -5.09
N ARG A 22 -4.47 -21.74 -4.79
CA ARG A 22 -4.59 -20.41 -4.19
C ARG A 22 -3.92 -20.36 -2.82
N GLN A 23 -4.09 -21.39 -2.01
CA GLN A 23 -3.44 -21.51 -0.71
C GLN A 23 -1.91 -21.51 -0.84
N GLN A 24 -1.38 -22.21 -1.85
CA GLN A 24 0.06 -22.25 -2.08
C GLN A 24 0.62 -20.89 -2.50
N LEU A 25 -0.10 -20.14 -3.35
CA LEU A 25 0.28 -18.78 -3.71
C LEU A 25 0.27 -17.86 -2.50
N GLN A 26 -0.68 -18.05 -1.58
CA GLN A 26 -0.78 -17.26 -0.36
C GLN A 26 0.26 -17.67 0.69
N ALA A 27 0.78 -18.89 0.64
CA ALA A 27 1.77 -19.38 1.61
C ALA A 27 3.05 -18.53 1.62
N ASP A 28 3.48 -18.05 0.45
CA ASP A 28 4.67 -17.20 0.34
C ASP A 28 4.47 -15.83 0.99
N LEU A 29 3.22 -15.39 1.11
CA LEU A 29 2.86 -14.13 1.73
C LEU A 29 2.51 -14.27 3.22
N SER A 30 2.26 -15.51 3.66
CA SER A 30 1.80 -15.78 5.02
C SER A 30 2.83 -15.31 6.04
N GLY A 31 2.38 -14.55 7.04
CA GLY A 31 3.23 -14.05 8.11
C GLY A 31 4.09 -12.84 7.74
N ARG A 32 4.06 -12.38 6.49
CA ARG A 32 4.73 -11.13 6.12
C ARG A 32 4.04 -9.96 6.80
N GLU A 33 4.86 -9.03 7.28
CA GLU A 33 4.39 -7.88 8.06
C GLU A 33 4.17 -6.67 7.14
N VAL A 34 2.97 -6.09 7.20
CA VAL A 34 2.62 -4.90 6.43
C VAL A 34 2.14 -3.81 7.37
N LEU A 35 2.69 -2.61 7.20
CA LEU A 35 2.21 -1.40 7.86
C LEU A 35 1.40 -0.58 6.85
N ILE A 36 0.19 -0.19 7.22
CA ILE A 36 -0.59 0.79 6.47
C ILE A 36 -0.64 2.08 7.26
N VAL A 37 -0.16 3.16 6.66
CA VAL A 37 -0.31 4.50 7.22
C VAL A 37 -1.56 5.12 6.63
N ASP A 38 -2.56 5.34 7.47
CA ASP A 38 -3.87 5.86 7.05
C ASP A 38 -3.83 7.39 6.95
N ALA A 39 -4.24 7.91 5.81
CA ALA A 39 -4.39 9.35 5.58
C ALA A 39 -5.86 9.80 5.64
N GLU A 40 -6.62 9.19 6.53
CA GLU A 40 -8.02 9.51 6.82
C GLU A 40 -9.01 9.10 5.72
N ASP A 41 -8.89 7.87 5.25
CA ASP A 41 -9.82 7.32 4.26
C ASP A 41 -10.47 6.05 4.77
N THR A 42 -11.78 5.94 4.59
CA THR A 42 -12.54 4.74 4.96
C THR A 42 -12.13 3.51 4.14
N PHE A 43 -11.52 3.71 2.98
CA PHE A 43 -11.04 2.64 2.11
C PHE A 43 -9.87 1.87 2.74
N THR A 44 -9.17 2.47 3.69
CA THR A 44 -8.04 1.85 4.37
C THR A 44 -8.43 0.52 5.03
N SER A 45 -9.60 0.46 5.63
CA SER A 45 -10.09 -0.78 6.27
C SER A 45 -10.32 -1.89 5.25
N MET A 46 -10.77 -1.55 4.05
CA MET A 46 -10.94 -2.53 2.97
C MET A 46 -9.59 -3.08 2.49
N ILE A 47 -8.61 -2.19 2.29
CA ILE A 47 -7.25 -2.60 1.93
C ILE A 47 -6.69 -3.56 2.98
N ALA A 48 -6.84 -3.22 4.26
CA ALA A 48 -6.37 -4.06 5.36
C ALA A 48 -7.02 -5.45 5.33
N LYS A 49 -8.33 -5.51 5.11
CA LYS A 49 -9.07 -6.78 5.02
C LYS A 49 -8.60 -7.62 3.83
N GLN A 50 -8.40 -7.00 2.68
CA GLN A 50 -7.92 -7.69 1.49
C GLN A 50 -6.53 -8.31 1.72
N LEU A 51 -5.63 -7.56 2.33
CA LEU A 51 -4.28 -8.04 2.62
C LEU A 51 -4.30 -9.17 3.65
N LYS A 52 -5.12 -9.05 4.69
CA LYS A 52 -5.29 -10.12 5.68
C LYS A 52 -5.82 -11.41 5.06
N SER A 53 -6.72 -11.29 4.07
CA SER A 53 -7.24 -12.45 3.37
C SER A 53 -6.18 -13.20 2.56
N LEU A 54 -5.08 -12.51 2.21
CA LEU A 54 -3.92 -13.12 1.54
C LEU A 54 -2.94 -13.76 2.52
N GLY A 55 -3.22 -13.71 3.82
CA GLY A 55 -2.34 -14.29 4.85
C GLY A 55 -1.32 -13.31 5.43
N LEU A 56 -1.37 -12.04 5.03
CA LEU A 56 -0.47 -11.01 5.56
C LEU A 56 -0.88 -10.58 6.96
N THR A 57 0.10 -10.25 7.79
CA THR A 57 -0.13 -9.60 9.09
C THR A 57 -0.12 -8.10 8.88
N VAL A 58 -1.23 -7.45 9.15
CA VAL A 58 -1.44 -6.04 8.83
C VAL A 58 -1.59 -5.20 10.09
N THR A 59 -0.79 -4.15 10.19
CA THR A 59 -0.91 -3.12 11.23
C THR A 59 -1.33 -1.82 10.56
N VAL A 60 -2.38 -1.18 11.07
CA VAL A 60 -2.85 0.12 10.58
C VAL A 60 -2.55 1.17 11.61
N ARG A 61 -1.94 2.28 11.18
CA ARG A 61 -1.70 3.46 12.02
C ARG A 61 -2.17 4.70 11.28
N GLY A 62 -2.90 5.57 11.96
CA GLY A 62 -3.20 6.90 11.44
C GLY A 62 -1.93 7.73 11.32
N PHE A 63 -1.91 8.68 10.39
CA PHE A 63 -0.71 9.49 10.15
C PHE A 63 -0.27 10.25 11.41
N GLN A 64 -1.19 10.56 12.32
CA GLN A 64 -0.93 11.28 13.56
C GLN A 64 -0.50 10.38 14.71
N GLU A 65 -0.60 9.06 14.56
CA GLU A 65 -0.18 8.11 15.59
C GLU A 65 1.33 7.85 15.49
N PRO A 66 1.99 7.54 16.61
CA PRO A 66 3.40 7.15 16.55
C PRO A 66 3.55 5.79 15.86
N TYR A 67 4.49 5.68 14.92
CA TYR A 67 4.83 4.44 14.27
C TYR A 67 6.28 4.47 13.80
N SER A 68 6.81 3.30 13.47
CA SER A 68 8.13 3.14 12.85
C SER A 68 7.98 2.24 11.63
N PHE A 69 8.84 2.41 10.64
CA PHE A 69 8.89 1.52 9.48
C PHE A 69 9.66 0.22 9.76
N ASP A 70 10.38 0.15 10.87
CA ASP A 70 11.18 -1.01 11.19
C ASP A 70 10.33 -2.24 11.49
N GLY A 71 10.78 -3.40 11.03
CA GLY A 71 10.09 -4.66 11.25
C GLY A 71 9.00 -4.99 10.26
N TYR A 72 8.74 -4.13 9.27
CA TYR A 72 7.75 -4.40 8.24
C TYR A 72 8.41 -4.77 6.93
N ASP A 73 7.82 -5.76 6.24
CA ASP A 73 8.27 -6.19 4.92
C ASP A 73 7.80 -5.23 3.83
N LEU A 74 6.65 -4.58 4.04
CA LEU A 74 6.06 -3.63 3.11
C LEU A 74 5.35 -2.53 3.89
N VAL A 75 5.48 -1.30 3.41
CA VAL A 75 4.72 -0.16 3.92
C VAL A 75 3.75 0.29 2.83
N ILE A 76 2.50 0.51 3.22
CA ILE A 76 1.49 1.09 2.33
C ILE A 76 1.16 2.48 2.85
N MET A 77 1.49 3.49 2.05
CA MET A 77 1.06 4.85 2.32
C MET A 77 -0.35 5.00 1.75
N GLY A 78 -1.31 5.18 2.63
CA GLY A 78 -2.71 5.05 2.32
C GLY A 78 -3.36 6.23 1.61
N PRO A 79 -4.58 6.02 1.13
CA PRO A 79 -5.38 7.08 0.53
C PRO A 79 -5.91 8.05 1.59
N GLY A 80 -6.37 9.21 1.15
CA GLY A 80 -7.00 10.20 2.00
C GLY A 80 -7.38 11.44 1.20
N PRO A 81 -8.22 12.30 1.77
CA PRO A 81 -8.56 13.57 1.14
C PRO A 81 -7.47 14.59 1.35
N GLY A 82 -7.30 15.49 0.38
CA GLY A 82 -6.39 16.61 0.52
C GLY A 82 -5.71 16.99 -0.77
N ASN A 83 -5.04 18.13 -0.75
CA ASN A 83 -4.26 18.65 -1.85
C ASN A 83 -2.78 18.33 -1.60
N PRO A 84 -2.12 17.53 -2.44
CA PRO A 84 -0.74 17.10 -2.20
C PRO A 84 0.28 18.25 -2.23
N THR A 85 -0.09 19.42 -2.73
CA THR A 85 0.79 20.58 -2.76
C THR A 85 0.76 21.42 -1.48
N GLU A 86 -0.22 21.21 -0.61
CA GLU A 86 -0.39 21.99 0.62
C GLU A 86 0.47 21.44 1.77
N ILE A 87 1.77 21.55 1.62
CA ILE A 87 2.77 20.99 2.56
C ILE A 87 2.61 21.56 3.97
N GLY A 88 2.03 22.75 4.12
CA GLY A 88 1.77 23.36 5.43
C GLY A 88 0.69 22.66 6.25
N GLN A 89 -0.15 21.85 5.63
CA GLN A 89 -1.11 21.04 6.37
C GLN A 89 -0.42 19.85 7.05
N PRO A 90 -0.75 19.54 8.32
CA PRO A 90 -0.06 18.48 9.06
C PRO A 90 -0.05 17.13 8.36
N LYS A 91 -1.19 16.71 7.80
CA LYS A 91 -1.29 15.44 7.09
C LYS A 91 -0.40 15.42 5.84
N ILE A 92 -0.51 16.46 5.01
CA ILE A 92 0.25 16.52 3.76
C ILE A 92 1.75 16.62 4.03
N GLY A 93 2.15 17.46 4.99
CA GLY A 93 3.54 17.55 5.40
C GLY A 93 4.07 16.22 5.93
N HIS A 94 3.27 15.50 6.72
CA HIS A 94 3.64 14.17 7.21
C HIS A 94 3.86 13.18 6.08
N LEU A 95 2.95 13.14 5.11
CA LEU A 95 3.07 12.24 3.96
C LEU A 95 4.33 12.52 3.15
N HIS A 96 4.64 13.79 2.93
CA HIS A 96 5.88 14.17 2.24
C HIS A 96 7.13 13.68 2.99
N LEU A 97 7.19 13.89 4.30
CA LEU A 97 8.32 13.45 5.11
C LEU A 97 8.44 11.93 5.13
N ALA A 98 7.32 11.24 5.33
CA ALA A 98 7.31 9.77 5.38
C ALA A 98 7.76 9.17 4.05
N ILE A 99 7.25 9.66 2.93
CA ILE A 99 7.60 9.14 1.61
C ILE A 99 9.08 9.42 1.29
N ARG A 100 9.57 10.61 1.63
CA ARG A 100 11.00 10.93 1.47
C ARG A 100 11.90 10.00 2.29
N SER A 101 11.50 9.68 3.51
CA SER A 101 12.21 8.70 4.34
C SER A 101 12.23 7.32 3.71
N LEU A 102 11.08 6.85 3.21
CA LEU A 102 10.98 5.56 2.55
C LEU A 102 11.89 5.48 1.32
N LEU A 103 11.92 6.55 0.52
CA LEU A 103 12.78 6.64 -0.66
C LEU A 103 14.26 6.64 -0.26
N SER A 104 14.66 7.46 0.72
CA SER A 104 16.06 7.57 1.13
C SER A 104 16.57 6.29 1.78
N GLU A 105 15.75 5.60 2.53
CA GLU A 105 16.08 4.32 3.17
C GLU A 105 15.92 3.13 2.24
N ARG A 106 15.42 3.36 1.03
CA ARG A 106 15.17 2.30 0.02
C ARG A 106 14.28 1.18 0.55
N ARG A 107 13.28 1.53 1.34
CA ARG A 107 12.32 0.56 1.85
C ARG A 107 11.25 0.25 0.82
N PRO A 108 10.81 -1.00 0.70
CA PRO A 108 9.68 -1.33 -0.18
C PRO A 108 8.41 -0.66 0.32
N PHE A 109 7.74 0.08 -0.55
CA PHE A 109 6.46 0.68 -0.20
C PHE A 109 5.56 0.85 -1.41
N LEU A 110 4.27 0.97 -1.14
CA LEU A 110 3.23 1.24 -2.12
C LEU A 110 2.53 2.54 -1.71
N ALA A 111 2.33 3.44 -2.64
CA ALA A 111 1.60 4.68 -2.39
C ALA A 111 0.26 4.65 -3.13
N VAL A 112 -0.82 4.93 -2.41
CA VAL A 112 -2.19 4.82 -2.93
C VAL A 112 -2.84 6.20 -2.94
N CYS A 113 -3.44 6.57 -4.06
CA CYS A 113 -4.25 7.78 -4.26
C CYS A 113 -3.50 9.04 -3.84
N LEU A 114 -3.89 9.70 -2.74
CA LEU A 114 -3.23 10.91 -2.25
C LEU A 114 -1.72 10.70 -2.04
N SER A 115 -1.34 9.60 -1.43
CA SER A 115 0.07 9.27 -1.22
C SER A 115 0.81 9.06 -2.54
N HIS A 116 0.16 8.52 -3.56
CA HIS A 116 0.74 8.40 -4.89
C HIS A 116 1.00 9.78 -5.51
N GLN A 117 0.07 10.72 -5.33
CA GLN A 117 0.24 12.10 -5.80
C GLN A 117 1.42 12.77 -5.08
N VAL A 118 1.55 12.57 -3.77
CA VAL A 118 2.67 13.07 -2.98
C VAL A 118 4.00 12.45 -3.47
N LEU A 119 4.01 11.14 -3.71
CA LEU A 119 5.19 10.46 -4.26
C LEU A 119 5.60 11.07 -5.60
N SER A 120 4.65 11.33 -6.48
CA SER A 120 4.92 11.95 -7.78
C SER A 120 5.61 13.31 -7.61
N LEU A 121 5.13 14.12 -6.68
CA LEU A 121 5.76 15.42 -6.38
C LEU A 121 7.16 15.24 -5.80
N CYS A 122 7.37 14.27 -4.92
CA CYS A 122 8.70 13.98 -4.37
C CYS A 122 9.70 13.55 -5.44
N LEU A 123 9.22 12.92 -6.52
CA LEU A 123 10.06 12.51 -7.64
C LEU A 123 10.22 13.58 -8.71
N GLY A 124 9.60 14.75 -8.53
CA GLY A 124 9.71 15.86 -9.47
C GLY A 124 8.78 15.77 -10.68
N LEU A 125 7.73 14.98 -10.54
CA LEU A 125 6.76 14.79 -11.63
C LEU A 125 5.59 15.77 -11.56
#